data_f5f7485d5b37935c68d51c773ed5ae81
#
_entry.id   f5f7485d5b37935c68d51c773ed5ae81
#
_cell.length_a   1.000
_cell.length_b   1.000
_cell.length_c   1.000
_cell.angle_alpha   90.00
_cell.angle_beta   90.00
_cell.angle_gamma   90.00
#
_symmetry.space_group_name_H-M   'P 1'
#
loop_
_entity.id
_entity.type
_entity.pdbx_description
1 polymer ?
#
loop_
_entity_poly.entity_id
_entity_poly.type
_entity_poly.pdbx_seq_one_letter_code
_entity_poly.pdbx_strand_id
1 'polypeptide(L)'
;VMGRDAGYIALWCGLANGAEQVLIPEKYDFDEQKIVNNIIANRKRGKRHYIIINAEGIGHSTSLARRIEAATGMETRATILGHMQRGGSPTCKDRVYASTMGAYAVDLLCEGKSNRVVGFSHGEFKDFDINEALGMNKGVSDYMIKVAKDMSK
;
A
#
# COMPACT_ATOMS: atom_id res chain seq x y z
N VAL A 1 -3.74 6.64 0.86
CA VAL A 1 -4.00 5.70 -0.24
C VAL A 1 -4.89 4.57 0.23
N MET A 2 -5.69 4.01 -0.69
CA MET A 2 -6.59 2.88 -0.44
C MET A 2 -5.82 1.61 -0.06
N GLY A 3 -6.50 0.66 0.55
CA GLY A 3 -5.97 -0.64 0.97
C GLY A 3 -6.77 -1.23 2.12
N ARG A 4 -7.83 -0.57 2.57
CA ARG A 4 -8.64 -0.91 3.75
C ARG A 4 -7.71 -1.13 4.96
N ASP A 5 -7.62 -2.35 5.48
CA ASP A 5 -6.82 -2.69 6.65
C ASP A 5 -5.39 -3.15 6.29
N ALA A 6 -4.98 -3.00 5.02
CA ALA A 6 -3.68 -3.44 4.52
C ALA A 6 -2.86 -2.29 3.91
N GLY A 7 -1.57 -2.30 4.18
CA GLY A 7 -0.61 -1.27 3.74
C GLY A 7 0.16 -1.58 2.46
N TYR A 8 -0.21 -2.61 1.69
CA TYR A 8 0.54 -3.00 0.48
C TYR A 8 0.70 -1.89 -0.53
N ILE A 9 -0.44 -1.25 -0.91
CA ILE A 9 -0.44 -0.18 -1.90
C ILE A 9 0.38 1.00 -1.37
N ALA A 10 0.20 1.35 -0.10
CA ALA A 10 0.96 2.42 0.53
C ALA A 10 2.47 2.16 0.50
N LEU A 11 2.90 0.94 0.84
CA LEU A 11 4.32 0.57 0.83
C LEU A 11 4.90 0.59 -0.58
N TRP A 12 4.18 0.05 -1.57
CA TRP A 12 4.63 0.06 -2.97
C TRP A 12 4.71 1.49 -3.53
N CYS A 13 3.70 2.30 -3.28
CA CYS A 13 3.71 3.70 -3.70
C CYS A 13 4.83 4.48 -3.01
N GLY A 14 5.04 4.25 -1.72
CA GLY A 14 6.11 4.90 -0.97
C GLY A 14 7.50 4.58 -1.54
N LEU A 15 7.78 3.31 -1.81
CA LEU A 15 9.02 2.89 -2.44
C LEU A 15 9.19 3.45 -3.84
N ALA A 16 8.15 3.38 -4.67
CA ALA A 16 8.20 3.83 -6.06
C ALA A 16 8.45 5.34 -6.20
N ASN A 17 7.97 6.13 -5.24
CA ASN A 17 8.07 7.59 -5.25
C ASN A 17 9.16 8.15 -4.32
N GLY A 18 9.90 7.29 -3.63
CA GLY A 18 10.91 7.71 -2.66
C GLY A 18 10.33 8.51 -1.49
N ALA A 19 9.15 8.12 -1.02
CA ALA A 19 8.50 8.81 0.10
C ALA A 19 9.34 8.70 1.38
N GLU A 20 9.44 9.79 2.13
CA GLU A 20 10.20 9.87 3.37
C GLU A 20 9.54 9.11 4.51
N GLN A 21 8.24 8.91 4.43
CA GLN A 21 7.49 8.17 5.44
C GLN A 21 6.37 7.38 4.79
N VAL A 22 6.24 6.13 5.21
CA VAL A 22 5.12 5.26 4.84
C VAL A 22 4.45 4.75 6.10
N LEU A 23 3.19 5.09 6.27
CA LEU A 23 2.38 4.69 7.43
C LEU A 23 1.45 3.55 7.00
N ILE A 24 1.63 2.39 7.61
CA ILE A 24 0.87 1.17 7.28
C ILE A 24 0.35 0.47 8.54
N PRO A 25 -0.82 -0.15 8.50
CA PRO A 25 -1.42 -0.82 9.67
C PRO A 25 -0.56 -1.94 10.24
N GLU A 26 0.13 -2.70 9.39
CA GLU A 26 0.94 -3.86 9.77
C GLU A 26 2.17 -3.50 10.63
N LYS A 27 2.60 -2.26 10.57
CA LYS A 27 3.71 -1.72 11.36
C LYS A 27 3.30 -0.40 11.98
N TYR A 28 2.21 -0.45 12.74
CA TYR A 28 1.69 0.70 13.46
C TYR A 28 2.58 1.04 14.67
N ASP A 29 3.75 1.55 14.37
CA ASP A 29 4.67 2.22 15.30
C ASP A 29 4.57 3.73 15.04
N PHE A 30 3.33 4.27 15.21
CA PHE A 30 3.03 5.64 14.89
C PHE A 30 3.57 6.56 15.99
N ASP A 31 4.72 7.11 15.74
CA ASP A 31 5.32 8.18 16.53
C ASP A 31 5.33 9.48 15.71
N GLU A 32 4.32 10.32 15.93
CA GLU A 32 4.19 11.61 15.26
C GLU A 32 5.38 12.52 15.55
N GLN A 33 5.91 12.49 16.76
CA GLN A 33 7.07 13.28 17.13
C GLN A 33 8.32 12.87 16.34
N LYS A 34 8.46 11.60 16.08
CA LYS A 34 9.54 11.07 15.24
C LYS A 34 9.43 11.55 13.79
N ILE A 35 8.21 11.60 13.25
CA ILE A 35 7.96 12.16 11.91
C ILE A 35 8.37 13.63 11.87
N VAL A 36 7.89 14.44 12.84
CA VAL A 36 8.23 15.86 12.96
C VAL A 36 9.74 16.07 13.07
N ASN A 37 10.40 15.32 13.94
CA ASN A 37 11.85 15.40 14.14
C ASN A 37 12.63 15.07 12.85
N ASN A 38 12.20 14.06 12.10
CA ASN A 38 12.80 13.69 10.82
C ASN A 38 12.64 14.81 9.78
N ILE A 39 11.44 15.42 9.70
CA ILE A 39 11.18 16.56 8.82
C ILE A 39 12.11 17.72 9.15
N ILE A 40 12.20 18.09 10.41
CA ILE A 40 13.06 19.20 10.87
C ILE A 40 14.55 18.90 10.58
N ALA A 41 15.00 17.68 10.85
CA ALA A 41 16.38 17.27 10.60
C ALA A 41 16.75 17.31 9.12
N ASN A 42 15.86 16.82 8.25
CA ASN A 42 16.09 16.84 6.82
C ASN A 42 15.99 18.23 6.21
N ARG A 43 15.12 19.10 6.74
CA ARG A 43 15.10 20.51 6.35
C ARG A 43 16.44 21.21 6.63
N LYS A 44 17.06 20.93 7.78
CA LYS A 44 18.40 21.44 8.13
C LYS A 44 19.49 20.96 7.15
N ARG A 45 19.29 19.79 6.50
CA ARG A 45 20.17 19.27 5.43
C ARG A 45 19.86 19.86 4.04
N GLY A 46 18.92 20.81 3.95
CA GLY A 46 18.54 21.48 2.70
C GLY A 46 17.41 20.80 1.92
N LYS A 47 16.76 19.77 2.48
CA LYS A 47 15.61 19.12 1.83
C LYS A 47 14.39 20.04 1.86
N ARG A 48 13.76 20.24 0.70
CA ARG A 48 12.65 21.17 0.52
C ARG A 48 11.28 20.51 0.39
N HIS A 49 11.25 19.23 0.10
CA HIS A 49 10.03 18.48 -0.17
C HIS A 49 9.94 17.26 0.75
N TYR A 50 8.73 16.94 1.14
CA TYR A 50 8.42 15.79 1.98
C TYR A 50 7.16 15.10 1.48
N ILE A 51 7.25 13.79 1.27
CA ILE A 51 6.12 12.95 0.88
C ILE A 51 5.89 11.93 2.00
N ILE A 52 4.68 11.96 2.54
CA ILE A 52 4.21 10.95 3.51
C ILE A 52 3.09 10.18 2.84
N ILE A 53 3.27 8.88 2.66
CA ILE A 53 2.22 7.98 2.19
C ILE A 53 1.51 7.40 3.40
N ASN A 54 0.22 7.71 3.54
CA ASN A 54 -0.62 7.21 4.62
C ASN A 54 -1.64 6.21 4.08
N ALA A 55 -1.63 4.98 4.58
CA ALA A 55 -2.65 3.98 4.26
C ALA A 55 -3.99 4.40 4.89
N GLU A 56 -5.10 4.17 4.19
CA GLU A 56 -6.43 4.54 4.69
C GLU A 56 -6.79 3.88 6.02
N GLY A 57 -6.27 2.68 6.29
CA GLY A 57 -6.47 1.97 7.55
C GLY A 57 -5.86 2.67 8.77
N ILE A 58 -4.87 3.54 8.58
CA ILE A 58 -4.35 4.44 9.62
C ILE A 58 -5.32 5.60 9.87
N GLY A 59 -5.96 6.12 8.82
CA GLY A 59 -6.90 7.22 8.90
C GLY A 59 -6.26 8.57 9.20
N HIS A 60 -7.11 9.52 9.58
CA HIS A 60 -6.74 10.83 10.14
C HIS A 60 -5.79 11.71 9.31
N SER A 61 -5.64 11.48 8.00
CA SER A 61 -4.66 12.17 7.13
C SER A 61 -4.75 13.68 7.20
N THR A 62 -5.96 14.24 7.18
CA THR A 62 -6.15 15.71 7.21
C THR A 62 -5.74 16.32 8.55
N SER A 63 -6.07 15.67 9.67
CA SER A 63 -5.69 16.15 10.99
C SER A 63 -4.19 15.97 11.24
N LEU A 64 -3.59 14.89 10.74
CA LEU A 64 -2.16 14.65 10.77
C LEU A 64 -1.40 15.76 10.02
N ALA A 65 -1.84 16.09 8.81
CA ALA A 65 -1.23 17.16 8.02
C ALA A 65 -1.23 18.51 8.78
N ARG A 66 -2.36 18.87 9.41
CA ARG A 66 -2.46 20.09 10.21
C ARG A 66 -1.51 20.09 11.41
N ARG A 67 -1.36 18.97 12.10
CA ARG A 67 -0.44 18.87 13.25
C ARG A 67 1.02 18.94 12.81
N ILE A 68 1.38 18.29 11.71
CA ILE A 68 2.73 18.39 11.15
C ILE A 68 3.04 19.84 10.75
N GLU A 69 2.11 20.51 10.08
CA GLU A 69 2.25 21.93 9.72
C GLU A 69 2.47 22.81 10.95
N ALA A 70 1.64 22.65 11.98
CA ALA A 70 1.75 23.41 13.22
C ALA A 70 3.10 23.16 13.93
N ALA A 71 3.60 21.94 13.93
CA ALA A 71 4.84 21.57 14.61
C ALA A 71 6.11 21.94 13.83
N THR A 72 6.05 21.99 12.50
CA THR A 72 7.23 22.20 11.63
C THR A 72 7.29 23.60 11.02
N GLY A 73 6.16 24.30 10.98
CA GLY A 73 5.99 25.56 10.22
C GLY A 73 6.07 25.37 8.70
N MET A 74 5.95 24.12 8.21
CA MET A 74 5.96 23.80 6.78
C MET A 74 4.54 23.58 6.31
N GLU A 75 4.13 24.27 5.24
CA GLU A 75 2.84 24.03 4.61
C GLU A 75 2.68 22.54 4.29
N THR A 76 1.63 21.93 4.81
CA THR A 76 1.38 20.49 4.67
C THR A 76 -0.06 20.25 4.23
N ARG A 77 -0.22 19.56 3.11
CA ARG A 77 -1.52 19.26 2.50
C ARG A 77 -1.77 17.78 2.46
N ALA A 78 -2.95 17.35 2.87
CA ALA A 78 -3.40 15.97 2.71
C ALA A 78 -4.21 15.84 1.42
N THR A 79 -3.83 14.88 0.58
CA THR A 79 -4.59 14.51 -0.62
C THR A 79 -5.14 13.10 -0.43
N ILE A 80 -6.46 12.99 -0.38
CA ILE A 80 -7.17 11.71 -0.29
C ILE A 80 -7.51 11.25 -1.70
N LEU A 81 -6.76 10.27 -2.21
CA LEU A 81 -6.90 9.81 -3.59
C LEU A 81 -8.25 9.10 -3.84
N GLY A 82 -8.73 8.30 -2.89
CA GLY A 82 -10.03 7.66 -2.97
C GLY A 82 -10.22 6.84 -4.25
N HIS A 83 -11.39 6.93 -4.85
CA HIS A 83 -11.78 6.15 -6.02
C HIS A 83 -10.96 6.43 -7.29
N MET A 84 -10.22 7.53 -7.35
CA MET A 84 -9.26 7.79 -8.43
C MET A 84 -8.27 6.64 -8.60
N GLN A 85 -7.94 5.91 -7.54
CA GLN A 85 -7.05 4.75 -7.58
C GLN A 85 -7.67 3.51 -8.25
N ARG A 86 -8.98 3.51 -8.50
CA ARG A 86 -9.72 2.38 -9.11
C ARG A 86 -10.00 2.58 -10.60
N GLY A 87 -9.54 3.66 -11.18
CA GLY A 87 -9.72 3.99 -12.58
C GLY A 87 -8.49 3.67 -13.43
N GLY A 88 -8.64 3.93 -14.72
CA GLY A 88 -7.57 3.79 -15.71
C GLY A 88 -7.72 2.58 -16.61
N SER A 89 -6.92 2.56 -17.70
CA SER A 89 -6.87 1.45 -18.64
C SER A 89 -6.02 0.31 -18.08
N PRO A 90 -6.46 -0.97 -18.22
CA PRO A 90 -5.68 -2.10 -17.79
C PRO A 90 -4.37 -2.21 -18.58
N THR A 91 -3.30 -2.58 -17.89
CA THR A 91 -2.02 -2.89 -18.51
C THR A 91 -2.04 -4.23 -19.24
N CYS A 92 -0.99 -4.53 -20.00
CA CYS A 92 -0.81 -5.87 -20.59
C CYS A 92 -0.87 -6.97 -19.52
N LYS A 93 -0.20 -6.77 -18.40
CA LYS A 93 -0.19 -7.72 -17.27
C LYS A 93 -1.60 -7.95 -16.71
N ASP A 94 -2.38 -6.89 -16.50
CA ASP A 94 -3.75 -7.00 -16.01
C ASP A 94 -4.61 -7.84 -16.97
N ARG A 95 -4.48 -7.60 -18.27
CA ARG A 95 -5.24 -8.33 -19.31
C ARG A 95 -4.88 -9.80 -19.37
N VAL A 96 -3.59 -10.13 -19.37
CA VAL A 96 -3.10 -11.52 -19.40
C VAL A 96 -3.55 -12.26 -18.15
N TYR A 97 -3.39 -11.67 -16.98
CA TYR A 97 -3.79 -12.31 -15.73
C TYR A 97 -5.30 -12.52 -15.64
N ALA A 98 -6.09 -11.51 -16.00
CA ALA A 98 -7.55 -11.61 -15.98
C ALA A 98 -8.05 -12.69 -16.95
N SER A 99 -7.53 -12.74 -18.18
CA SER A 99 -7.91 -13.76 -19.17
C SER A 99 -7.54 -15.16 -18.72
N THR A 100 -6.31 -15.35 -18.19
CA THR A 100 -5.85 -16.66 -17.73
C THR A 100 -6.62 -17.14 -16.50
N MET A 101 -6.84 -16.24 -15.50
CA MET A 101 -7.64 -16.59 -14.32
C MET A 101 -9.10 -16.89 -14.68
N GLY A 102 -9.67 -16.13 -15.64
CA GLY A 102 -11.04 -16.37 -16.12
C GLY A 102 -11.19 -17.74 -16.81
N ALA A 103 -10.26 -18.09 -17.70
CA ALA A 103 -10.25 -19.40 -18.35
C ALA A 103 -10.11 -20.53 -17.31
N TYR A 104 -9.16 -20.39 -16.39
CA TYR A 104 -8.96 -21.38 -15.34
C TYR A 104 -10.19 -21.56 -14.43
N ALA A 105 -10.88 -20.46 -14.10
CA ALA A 105 -12.13 -20.54 -13.33
C ALA A 105 -13.22 -21.33 -14.07
N VAL A 106 -13.32 -21.17 -15.39
CA VAL A 106 -14.27 -21.95 -16.23
C VAL A 106 -13.87 -23.42 -16.27
N ASP A 107 -12.59 -23.74 -16.42
CA ASP A 107 -12.10 -25.12 -16.39
C ASP A 107 -12.47 -25.83 -15.08
N LEU A 108 -12.28 -25.15 -13.93
CA LEU A 108 -12.69 -25.66 -12.62
C LEU A 108 -14.19 -25.94 -12.53
N LEU A 109 -15.03 -25.08 -13.09
CA LEU A 109 -16.47 -25.31 -13.15
C LEU A 109 -16.83 -26.51 -14.04
N CYS A 110 -16.14 -26.68 -15.18
CA CYS A 110 -16.31 -27.83 -16.05
C CYS A 110 -15.90 -29.15 -15.37
N GLU A 111 -14.92 -29.08 -14.46
CA GLU A 111 -14.52 -30.20 -13.60
C GLU A 111 -15.49 -30.45 -12.43
N GLY A 112 -16.56 -29.68 -12.31
CA GLY A 112 -17.55 -29.78 -11.22
C GLY A 112 -17.09 -29.18 -9.90
N LYS A 113 -15.98 -28.41 -9.89
CA LYS A 113 -15.49 -27.72 -8.69
C LYS A 113 -16.24 -26.42 -8.49
N SER A 114 -16.67 -26.17 -7.26
CA SER A 114 -17.33 -24.93 -6.84
C SER A 114 -16.65 -24.33 -5.59
N ASN A 115 -17.05 -23.12 -5.22
CA ASN A 115 -16.47 -22.41 -4.05
C ASN A 115 -14.94 -22.24 -4.13
N ARG A 116 -14.43 -21.98 -5.35
CA ARG A 116 -12.99 -21.79 -5.57
C ARG A 116 -12.65 -20.34 -5.81
N VAL A 117 -11.50 -19.90 -5.31
CA VAL A 117 -10.87 -18.61 -5.61
C VAL A 117 -9.66 -18.90 -6.49
N VAL A 118 -9.62 -18.28 -7.67
CA VAL A 118 -8.45 -18.35 -8.54
C VAL A 118 -7.53 -17.17 -8.25
N GLY A 119 -6.24 -17.46 -8.10
CA GLY A 119 -5.23 -16.46 -7.81
C GLY A 119 -3.90 -16.75 -8.53
N PHE A 120 -2.98 -15.78 -8.42
CA PHE A 120 -1.61 -15.92 -8.91
C PHE A 120 -0.64 -15.85 -7.74
N SER A 121 0.14 -16.89 -7.54
CA SER A 121 1.09 -16.98 -6.43
C SER A 121 2.33 -17.77 -6.83
N HIS A 122 3.52 -17.26 -6.47
CA HIS A 122 4.82 -17.89 -6.75
C HIS A 122 5.06 -18.22 -8.24
N GLY A 123 4.58 -17.36 -9.15
CA GLY A 123 4.75 -17.56 -10.58
C GLY A 123 3.70 -18.43 -11.25
N GLU A 124 2.72 -18.97 -10.52
CA GLU A 124 1.71 -19.90 -11.00
C GLU A 124 0.28 -19.43 -10.73
N PHE A 125 -0.64 -19.79 -11.61
CA PHE A 125 -2.07 -19.67 -11.36
C PHE A 125 -2.53 -20.88 -10.56
N LYS A 126 -3.24 -20.64 -9.46
CA LYS A 126 -3.70 -21.64 -8.50
C LYS A 126 -5.13 -21.36 -8.07
N ASP A 127 -5.81 -22.39 -7.62
CA ASP A 127 -7.10 -22.28 -6.99
C ASP A 127 -7.04 -22.71 -5.52
N PHE A 128 -7.88 -22.10 -4.72
CA PHE A 128 -8.00 -22.35 -3.29
C PHE A 128 -9.48 -22.48 -2.93
N ASP A 129 -9.79 -23.26 -1.90
CA ASP A 129 -11.11 -23.20 -1.30
C ASP A 129 -11.39 -21.78 -0.77
N ILE A 130 -12.62 -21.31 -0.93
CA ILE A 130 -12.96 -19.91 -0.56
C ILE A 130 -12.75 -19.64 0.94
N ASN A 131 -13.04 -20.61 1.81
CA ASN A 131 -12.87 -20.42 3.26
C ASN A 131 -11.38 -20.43 3.63
N GLU A 132 -10.58 -21.30 2.97
CA GLU A 132 -9.14 -21.30 3.11
C GLU A 132 -8.55 -19.95 2.66
N ALA A 133 -8.95 -19.46 1.48
CA ALA A 133 -8.48 -18.20 0.93
C ALA A 133 -8.81 -17.01 1.82
N LEU A 134 -9.99 -16.98 2.43
CA LEU A 134 -10.41 -15.94 3.37
C LEU A 134 -9.61 -15.98 4.69
N GLY A 135 -9.11 -17.13 5.08
CA GLY A 135 -8.24 -17.30 6.25
C GLY A 135 -6.77 -16.97 5.99
N MET A 136 -6.37 -16.84 4.73
CA MET A 136 -4.97 -16.53 4.38
C MET A 136 -4.63 -15.09 4.74
N ASN A 137 -3.54 -14.92 5.50
CA ASN A 137 -2.99 -13.60 5.79
C ASN A 137 -1.68 -13.40 5.02
N LYS A 138 -1.64 -12.37 4.22
CA LYS A 138 -0.44 -11.97 3.49
C LYS A 138 0.24 -10.83 4.23
N GLY A 139 1.30 -11.11 5.00
CA GLY A 139 2.10 -10.07 5.65
C GLY A 139 2.89 -9.20 4.65
N VAL A 140 3.17 -7.96 4.97
CA VAL A 140 4.08 -7.11 4.20
C VAL A 140 5.53 -7.54 4.41
N SER A 141 6.38 -7.38 3.39
CA SER A 141 7.79 -7.76 3.45
C SER A 141 8.57 -6.84 4.40
N ASP A 142 9.16 -7.40 5.45
CA ASP A 142 10.04 -6.66 6.37
C ASP A 142 11.25 -6.05 5.64
N TYR A 143 11.74 -6.72 4.60
CA TYR A 143 12.83 -6.19 3.77
C TYR A 143 12.39 -4.94 3.01
N MET A 144 11.19 -4.93 2.41
CA MET A 144 10.66 -3.74 1.75
C MET A 144 10.45 -2.58 2.71
N ILE A 145 9.99 -2.84 3.92
CA ILE A 145 9.86 -1.84 4.99
C ILE A 145 11.23 -1.26 5.35
N LYS A 146 12.25 -2.11 5.48
CA LYS A 146 13.63 -1.69 5.71
C LYS A 146 14.12 -0.78 4.58
N VAL A 147 13.94 -1.20 3.32
CA VAL A 147 14.34 -0.40 2.14
C VAL A 147 13.64 0.97 2.15
N ALA A 148 12.33 1.02 2.41
CA ALA A 148 11.59 2.28 2.51
C ALA A 148 12.19 3.22 3.58
N LYS A 149 12.56 2.67 4.76
CA LYS A 149 13.23 3.42 5.83
C LYS A 149 14.64 3.90 5.45
N ASP A 150 15.38 3.11 4.70
CA ASP A 150 16.74 3.46 4.28
C ASP A 150 16.74 4.53 3.18
N MET A 151 15.75 4.51 2.29
CA MET A 151 15.56 5.54 1.26
C MET A 151 15.08 6.88 1.82
N SER A 152 14.51 6.90 3.02
CA SER A 152 13.99 8.12 3.66
C SER A 152 15.06 8.97 4.36
N LYS A 153 16.29 8.53 4.42
CA LYS A 153 17.45 9.21 5.03
C LYS A 153 18.10 10.16 4.02
#